data_693d4d38fc64ff6af0b29196a180b241
#
_entry.id   693d4d38fc64ff6af0b29196a180b241
#
_cell.length_a   1.000
_cell.length_b   1.000
_cell.length_c   1.000
_cell.angle_alpha   90.00
_cell.angle_beta   90.00
_cell.angle_gamma   90.00
#
_symmetry.space_group_name_H-M   'P 1'
#
loop_
_entity.id
_entity.type
_entity.pdbx_description
1 polymer ?
#
loop_
_entity_poly.entity_id
_entity_poly.type
_entity_poly.pdbx_seq_one_letter_code
_entity_poly.pdbx_strand_id
1 'polypeptide(L)'
;MGEVFPESEHRFCVRHMYSNFQQHFKGENLKKQLWACARSSTVVQWTKNMDKLRVLDEKAYKWVEKMPPNTWSRSFFSTYSKCDILLNNSCEVFNKFILDAREMPVLSMIEQIKNQLMARHYSKEKEHGDMWQGPICPKIRKKVNKISEWANTCYAIPSGKGIFQVQDRDHSYIVDIGLKKCECRRWDLTGIPCSHAISCLRHERIPTESMVNDCYSSARFLVAYGPKIMPCSDKTT
;
A
#
# COMPACT_ATOMS: atom_id res chain seq x y z
N MET A 1 4.68 14.81 -16.13
CA MET A 1 5.23 13.73 -15.28
C MET A 1 5.53 12.47 -16.08
N GLY A 2 4.68 12.03 -17.02
CA GLY A 2 4.96 10.85 -17.85
C GLY A 2 6.22 10.94 -18.71
N GLU A 3 6.62 12.13 -19.12
CA GLU A 3 7.86 12.37 -19.87
C GLU A 3 9.14 12.22 -19.02
N VAL A 4 9.05 12.52 -17.69
CA VAL A 4 10.21 12.46 -16.78
C VAL A 4 10.38 11.07 -16.17
N PHE A 5 9.29 10.35 -15.94
CA PHE A 5 9.27 9.01 -15.35
C PHE A 5 8.30 8.09 -16.10
N PRO A 6 8.65 7.68 -17.33
CA PRO A 6 7.74 6.88 -18.17
C PRO A 6 7.38 5.51 -17.59
N GLU A 7 8.31 4.91 -16.84
CA GLU A 7 8.11 3.61 -16.18
C GLU A 7 7.30 3.69 -14.87
N SER A 8 6.97 4.91 -14.41
CA SER A 8 6.27 5.10 -13.13
C SER A 8 4.76 4.98 -13.29
N GLU A 9 4.14 4.24 -12.38
CA GLU A 9 2.70 4.15 -12.30
C GLU A 9 2.12 5.42 -11.64
N HIS A 10 1.27 6.13 -12.37
CA HIS A 10 0.62 7.35 -11.90
C HIS A 10 -0.70 7.03 -11.19
N ARG A 11 -0.83 7.45 -9.94
CA ARG A 11 -2.03 7.24 -9.12
C ARG A 11 -2.56 8.54 -8.55
N PHE A 12 -3.87 8.70 -8.61
CA PHE A 12 -4.55 9.82 -7.96
C PHE A 12 -4.70 9.55 -6.45
N CYS A 13 -4.62 10.61 -5.66
CA CYS A 13 -5.05 10.54 -4.28
C CYS A 13 -6.58 10.47 -4.22
N VAL A 14 -7.12 9.33 -3.79
CA VAL A 14 -8.58 9.13 -3.71
C VAL A 14 -9.25 10.12 -2.74
N ARG A 15 -8.52 10.64 -1.73
CA ARG A 15 -9.03 11.70 -0.85
C ARG A 15 -9.28 12.99 -1.63
N HIS A 16 -8.33 13.43 -2.47
CA HIS A 16 -8.48 14.62 -3.30
C HIS A 16 -9.55 14.41 -4.39
N MET A 17 -9.58 13.21 -4.99
CA MET A 17 -10.64 12.81 -5.90
C MET A 17 -12.03 12.91 -5.22
N TYR A 18 -12.14 12.41 -3.97
CA TYR A 18 -13.38 12.53 -3.20
C TYR A 18 -13.70 14.00 -2.87
N SER A 19 -12.72 14.84 -2.54
CA SER A 19 -12.95 16.27 -2.28
C SER A 19 -13.54 16.98 -3.49
N ASN A 20 -13.11 16.63 -4.70
CA ASN A 20 -13.72 17.16 -5.94
C ASN A 20 -15.10 16.55 -6.20
N PHE A 21 -15.26 15.25 -5.98
CA PHE A 21 -16.53 14.54 -6.13
C PHE A 21 -17.63 15.12 -5.24
N GLN A 22 -17.35 15.40 -3.97
CA GLN A 22 -18.32 15.90 -3.00
C GLN A 22 -18.81 17.32 -3.28
N GLN A 23 -18.13 18.10 -4.13
CA GLN A 23 -18.59 19.40 -4.58
C GLN A 23 -19.87 19.28 -5.43
N HIS A 24 -20.01 18.16 -6.16
CA HIS A 24 -21.12 17.89 -7.07
C HIS A 24 -22.10 16.86 -6.50
N PHE A 25 -21.61 15.87 -5.74
CA PHE A 25 -22.36 14.71 -5.28
C PHE A 25 -22.22 14.56 -3.76
N LYS A 26 -23.28 14.91 -3.03
CA LYS A 26 -23.30 14.92 -1.56
C LYS A 26 -23.97 13.65 -1.01
N GLY A 27 -23.58 13.23 0.17
CA GLY A 27 -24.20 12.13 0.91
C GLY A 27 -23.25 11.02 1.27
N GLU A 28 -23.47 10.43 2.44
CA GLU A 28 -22.60 9.40 3.02
C GLU A 28 -22.66 8.10 2.21
N ASN A 29 -23.79 7.78 1.57
CA ASN A 29 -23.92 6.58 0.74
C ASN A 29 -23.04 6.67 -0.52
N LEU A 30 -23.05 7.82 -1.21
CA LEU A 30 -22.20 8.04 -2.38
C LEU A 30 -20.73 8.03 -2.01
N LYS A 31 -20.35 8.63 -0.87
CA LYS A 31 -19.00 8.56 -0.33
C LYS A 31 -18.57 7.11 -0.08
N LYS A 32 -19.36 6.35 0.67
CA LYS A 32 -19.06 4.93 0.97
C LYS A 32 -18.91 4.13 -0.32
N GLN A 33 -19.77 4.39 -1.30
CA GLN A 33 -19.75 3.65 -2.57
C GLN A 33 -18.53 4.00 -3.42
N LEU A 34 -18.14 5.28 -3.52
CA LEU A 34 -16.91 5.68 -4.19
C LEU A 34 -15.67 5.00 -3.56
N TRP A 35 -15.60 5.01 -2.22
CA TRP A 35 -14.51 4.33 -1.51
C TRP A 35 -14.55 2.80 -1.69
N ALA A 36 -15.73 2.20 -1.83
CA ALA A 36 -15.86 0.78 -2.14
C ALA A 36 -15.29 0.46 -3.54
N CYS A 37 -15.59 1.28 -4.55
CA CYS A 37 -14.99 1.16 -5.88
C CYS A 37 -13.46 1.26 -5.83
N ALA A 38 -12.92 2.27 -5.15
CA ALA A 38 -11.48 2.48 -5.04
C ALA A 38 -10.76 1.32 -4.30
N ARG A 39 -11.39 0.75 -3.27
CA ARG A 39 -10.83 -0.33 -2.44
C ARG A 39 -11.01 -1.72 -3.02
N SER A 40 -11.78 -1.87 -4.08
CA SER A 40 -11.97 -3.17 -4.75
C SER A 40 -10.62 -3.73 -5.20
N SER A 41 -10.31 -4.96 -4.82
CA SER A 41 -9.03 -5.60 -5.19
C SER A 41 -9.11 -6.39 -6.49
N THR A 42 -10.32 -6.77 -6.93
CA THR A 42 -10.55 -7.49 -8.20
C THR A 42 -11.47 -6.68 -9.11
N VAL A 43 -11.34 -6.90 -10.42
CA VAL A 43 -12.20 -6.24 -11.44
C VAL A 43 -13.67 -6.58 -11.19
N VAL A 44 -13.99 -7.84 -10.86
CA VAL A 44 -15.36 -8.27 -10.57
C VAL A 44 -15.97 -7.48 -9.41
N GLN A 45 -15.21 -7.27 -8.30
CA GLN A 45 -15.68 -6.46 -7.19
C GLN A 45 -15.88 -5.00 -7.59
N TRP A 46 -14.95 -4.47 -8.38
CA TRP A 46 -15.02 -3.10 -8.88
C TRP A 46 -16.25 -2.88 -9.75
N THR A 47 -16.51 -3.76 -10.73
CA THR A 47 -17.70 -3.69 -11.58
C THR A 47 -18.98 -3.70 -10.76
N LYS A 48 -19.13 -4.66 -9.83
CA LYS A 48 -20.28 -4.72 -8.92
C LYS A 48 -20.46 -3.41 -8.09
N ASN A 49 -19.35 -2.82 -7.66
CA ASN A 49 -19.42 -1.56 -6.90
C ASN A 49 -19.72 -0.36 -7.81
N MET A 50 -19.25 -0.34 -9.04
CA MET A 50 -19.60 0.68 -10.03
C MET A 50 -21.09 0.61 -10.41
N ASP A 51 -21.64 -0.61 -10.59
CA ASP A 51 -23.07 -0.80 -10.84
C ASP A 51 -23.92 -0.27 -9.66
N LYS A 52 -23.50 -0.54 -8.42
CA LYS A 52 -24.17 0.02 -7.23
C LYS A 52 -24.10 1.56 -7.20
N LEU A 53 -22.96 2.14 -7.59
CA LEU A 53 -22.84 3.60 -7.69
C LEU A 53 -23.79 4.16 -8.75
N ARG A 54 -23.93 3.47 -9.89
CA ARG A 54 -24.85 3.84 -10.97
C ARG A 54 -26.31 3.82 -10.52
N VAL A 55 -26.69 2.78 -9.74
CA VAL A 55 -28.05 2.69 -9.17
C VAL A 55 -28.31 3.80 -8.15
N LEU A 56 -27.29 4.19 -7.36
CA LEU A 56 -27.44 5.28 -6.39
C LEU A 56 -27.54 6.66 -7.05
N ASP A 57 -26.73 6.93 -8.06
CA ASP A 57 -26.72 8.17 -8.82
C ASP A 57 -25.97 7.98 -10.15
N GLU A 58 -26.71 8.02 -11.26
CA GLU A 58 -26.15 7.85 -12.60
C GLU A 58 -25.20 9.00 -13.00
N LYS A 59 -25.43 10.23 -12.53
CA LYS A 59 -24.53 11.37 -12.82
C LYS A 59 -23.20 11.20 -12.08
N ALA A 60 -23.24 10.72 -10.84
CA ALA A 60 -22.06 10.39 -10.06
C ALA A 60 -21.25 9.26 -10.72
N TYR A 61 -21.93 8.22 -11.22
CA TYR A 61 -21.28 7.14 -11.97
C TYR A 61 -20.57 7.69 -13.22
N LYS A 62 -21.26 8.47 -14.06
CA LYS A 62 -20.67 9.07 -15.29
C LYS A 62 -19.50 9.99 -14.99
N TRP A 63 -19.49 10.65 -13.85
CA TRP A 63 -18.38 11.50 -13.42
C TRP A 63 -17.14 10.66 -13.08
N VAL A 64 -17.31 9.56 -12.36
CA VAL A 64 -16.22 8.64 -11.98
C VAL A 64 -15.70 7.85 -13.18
N GLU A 65 -16.59 7.43 -14.09
CA GLU A 65 -16.28 6.67 -15.30
C GLU A 65 -15.30 7.38 -16.24
N LYS A 66 -15.30 8.73 -16.24
CA LYS A 66 -14.36 9.54 -17.04
C LYS A 66 -12.90 9.38 -16.59
N MET A 67 -12.65 8.90 -15.39
CA MET A 67 -11.30 8.74 -14.86
C MET A 67 -10.77 7.33 -15.12
N PRO A 68 -9.56 7.20 -15.67
CA PRO A 68 -8.94 5.89 -15.91
C PRO A 68 -8.84 5.09 -14.60
N PRO A 69 -9.44 3.90 -14.49
CA PRO A 69 -9.54 3.16 -13.23
C PRO A 69 -8.19 2.70 -12.67
N ASN A 70 -7.17 2.54 -13.52
CA ASN A 70 -5.80 2.23 -13.11
C ASN A 70 -5.11 3.36 -12.32
N THR A 71 -5.70 4.55 -12.29
CA THR A 71 -5.16 5.69 -11.53
C THR A 71 -5.71 5.77 -10.11
N TRP A 72 -6.86 5.15 -9.80
CA TRP A 72 -7.53 5.35 -8.52
C TRP A 72 -8.14 4.09 -7.88
N SER A 73 -8.23 2.96 -8.60
CA SER A 73 -8.78 1.71 -8.06
C SER A 73 -7.73 0.61 -7.96
N ARG A 74 -7.65 -0.01 -6.79
CA ARG A 74 -6.72 -1.13 -6.52
C ARG A 74 -6.88 -2.30 -7.48
N SER A 75 -8.09 -2.52 -8.00
CA SER A 75 -8.37 -3.61 -8.95
C SER A 75 -7.58 -3.50 -10.24
N PHE A 76 -7.11 -2.30 -10.60
CA PHE A 76 -6.33 -2.03 -11.80
C PHE A 76 -4.88 -1.61 -11.53
N PHE A 77 -4.48 -1.49 -10.27
CA PHE A 77 -3.09 -1.17 -9.94
C PHE A 77 -2.15 -2.29 -10.36
N SER A 78 -0.96 -1.91 -10.84
CA SER A 78 0.11 -2.86 -11.07
C SER A 78 0.53 -3.57 -9.78
N THR A 79 0.86 -4.84 -9.89
CA THR A 79 1.38 -5.63 -8.77
C THR A 79 2.90 -5.52 -8.62
N TYR A 80 3.57 -4.78 -9.50
CA TYR A 80 5.02 -4.60 -9.47
C TYR A 80 5.47 -3.83 -8.22
N SER A 81 4.85 -2.69 -7.95
CA SER A 81 5.23 -1.80 -6.84
C SER A 81 4.94 -2.34 -5.44
N LYS A 82 4.25 -3.49 -5.30
CA LYS A 82 3.80 -4.06 -4.03
C LYS A 82 3.12 -3.04 -3.10
N CYS A 83 2.34 -2.15 -3.69
CA CYS A 83 1.73 -1.01 -3.01
C CYS A 83 0.24 -0.90 -3.34
N ASP A 84 -0.61 -0.86 -2.31
CA ASP A 84 -2.06 -0.71 -2.42
C ASP A 84 -2.58 0.65 -1.91
N ILE A 85 -1.67 1.63 -1.75
CA ILE A 85 -1.98 2.93 -1.18
C ILE A 85 -2.87 3.73 -2.13
N LEU A 86 -3.98 4.26 -1.58
CA LEU A 86 -4.96 5.11 -2.26
C LEU A 86 -4.80 6.60 -1.94
N LEU A 87 -3.91 6.94 -1.02
CA LEU A 87 -3.74 8.29 -0.47
C LEU A 87 -2.31 8.77 -0.68
N ASN A 88 -2.14 10.04 -0.98
CA ASN A 88 -0.83 10.67 -1.11
C ASN A 88 -0.31 11.20 0.24
N ASN A 89 -0.34 10.36 1.28
CA ASN A 89 0.12 10.78 2.62
C ASN A 89 1.63 11.06 2.69
N SER A 90 2.43 10.43 1.84
CA SER A 90 3.90 10.59 1.89
C SER A 90 4.33 12.00 1.54
N CYS A 91 3.74 12.61 0.49
CA CYS A 91 4.02 13.99 0.13
C CYS A 91 3.49 14.98 1.17
N GLU A 92 2.30 14.73 1.73
CA GLU A 92 1.72 15.57 2.79
C GLU A 92 2.60 15.55 4.06
N VAL A 93 3.09 14.36 4.45
CA VAL A 93 4.01 14.21 5.59
C VAL A 93 5.35 14.89 5.33
N PHE A 94 5.89 14.74 4.12
CA PHE A 94 7.15 15.44 3.76
C PHE A 94 6.97 16.95 3.74
N ASN A 95 5.91 17.47 3.13
CA ASN A 95 5.59 18.89 3.13
C ASN A 95 5.48 19.47 4.55
N LYS A 96 4.83 18.74 5.47
CA LYS A 96 4.77 19.12 6.88
C LYS A 96 6.14 19.06 7.55
N PHE A 97 6.96 18.07 7.21
CA PHE A 97 8.30 17.91 7.77
C PHE A 97 9.25 19.07 7.42
N ILE A 98 9.10 19.67 6.24
CA ILE A 98 9.94 20.80 5.78
C ILE A 98 9.26 22.17 5.95
N LEU A 99 8.13 22.26 6.68
CA LEU A 99 7.30 23.47 6.73
C LEU A 99 8.11 24.67 7.21
N ASP A 100 8.80 24.54 8.35
CA ASP A 100 9.60 25.62 8.94
C ASP A 100 10.78 26.02 8.03
N ALA A 101 11.37 25.04 7.35
CA ALA A 101 12.47 25.30 6.41
C ALA A 101 12.04 26.13 5.18
N ARG A 102 10.78 25.98 4.74
CA ARG A 102 10.27 26.69 3.54
C ARG A 102 10.14 28.21 3.71
N GLU A 103 10.15 28.70 4.94
CA GLU A 103 10.12 30.14 5.25
C GLU A 103 11.51 30.77 5.25
N MET A 104 12.58 29.99 5.10
CA MET A 104 13.97 30.42 5.12
C MET A 104 14.47 30.78 3.72
N PRO A 105 15.56 31.63 3.64
CA PRO A 105 16.30 31.79 2.40
C PRO A 105 16.77 30.44 1.84
N VAL A 106 16.88 30.32 0.51
CA VAL A 106 17.07 29.04 -0.20
C VAL A 106 18.26 28.21 0.31
N LEU A 107 19.39 28.83 0.62
CA LEU A 107 20.57 28.13 1.15
C LEU A 107 20.30 27.57 2.55
N SER A 108 19.74 28.38 3.45
CA SER A 108 19.38 27.99 4.80
C SER A 108 18.28 26.91 4.78
N MET A 109 17.33 27.00 3.86
CA MET A 109 16.29 25.98 3.65
C MET A 109 16.90 24.63 3.29
N ILE A 110 17.83 24.60 2.32
CA ILE A 110 18.49 23.34 1.88
C ILE A 110 19.32 22.77 3.04
N GLU A 111 20.05 23.60 3.77
CA GLU A 111 20.82 23.15 4.93
C GLU A 111 19.94 22.58 6.04
N GLN A 112 18.85 23.27 6.38
CA GLN A 112 17.89 22.79 7.36
C GLN A 112 17.27 21.44 6.95
N ILE A 113 16.86 21.29 5.69
CA ILE A 113 16.32 20.02 5.15
C ILE A 113 17.37 18.91 5.24
N LYS A 114 18.64 19.21 4.86
CA LYS A 114 19.74 18.26 4.97
C LYS A 114 19.92 17.80 6.42
N ASN A 115 19.96 18.72 7.38
CA ASN A 115 20.14 18.41 8.79
C ASN A 115 18.99 17.58 9.35
N GLN A 116 17.75 17.90 8.99
CA GLN A 116 16.58 17.12 9.36
C GLN A 116 16.61 15.69 8.78
N LEU A 117 17.03 15.54 7.51
CA LEU A 117 17.17 14.22 6.88
C LEU A 117 18.30 13.40 7.52
N MET A 118 19.44 14.04 7.82
CA MET A 118 20.56 13.41 8.52
C MET A 118 20.13 12.86 9.89
N ALA A 119 19.47 13.68 10.69
CA ALA A 119 18.93 13.26 12.00
C ALA A 119 17.89 12.13 11.86
N ARG A 120 17.05 12.20 10.84
CA ARG A 120 16.06 11.15 10.55
C ARG A 120 16.72 9.81 10.16
N HIS A 121 17.74 9.83 9.30
CA HIS A 121 18.47 8.64 8.91
C HIS A 121 19.13 7.97 10.12
N TYR A 122 19.83 8.74 10.93
CA TYR A 122 20.44 8.26 12.18
C TYR A 122 19.42 7.65 13.15
N SER A 123 18.30 8.36 13.38
CA SER A 123 17.24 7.86 14.24
C SER A 123 16.63 6.54 13.73
N LYS A 124 16.46 6.38 12.41
CA LYS A 124 15.92 5.16 11.82
C LYS A 124 16.91 4.00 11.88
N GLU A 125 18.19 4.24 11.67
CA GLU A 125 19.23 3.22 11.83
C GLU A 125 19.27 2.70 13.29
N LYS A 126 19.23 3.61 14.28
CA LYS A 126 19.19 3.27 15.69
C LYS A 126 17.92 2.51 16.07
N GLU A 127 16.74 2.95 15.62
CA GLU A 127 15.45 2.26 15.85
C GLU A 127 15.52 0.80 15.34
N HIS A 128 16.20 0.57 14.21
CA HIS A 128 16.39 -0.78 13.68
C HIS A 128 17.24 -1.64 14.62
N GLY A 129 18.37 -1.13 15.10
CA GLY A 129 19.26 -1.89 15.99
C GLY A 129 18.61 -2.26 17.33
N ASP A 130 17.84 -1.33 17.90
CA ASP A 130 17.27 -1.46 19.24
C ASP A 130 15.94 -2.24 19.28
N MET A 131 15.13 -2.17 18.23
CA MET A 131 13.72 -2.56 18.30
C MET A 131 13.30 -3.65 17.30
N TRP A 132 14.11 -3.98 16.31
CA TRP A 132 13.70 -4.94 15.28
C TRP A 132 14.09 -6.36 15.64
N GLN A 133 13.06 -7.18 15.85
CA GLN A 133 13.19 -8.62 16.02
C GLN A 133 12.64 -9.32 14.78
N GLY A 134 13.45 -10.20 14.15
CA GLY A 134 13.06 -11.03 13.02
C GLY A 134 13.21 -10.37 11.63
N PRO A 135 12.79 -11.08 10.55
CA PRO A 135 13.21 -10.78 9.18
C PRO A 135 12.46 -9.64 8.53
N ILE A 136 11.27 -9.26 9.02
CA ILE A 136 10.39 -8.24 8.44
C ILE A 136 10.17 -7.06 9.40
N CYS A 137 9.86 -5.89 8.83
CA CYS A 137 9.67 -4.69 9.62
C CYS A 137 8.49 -4.79 10.60
N PRO A 138 8.59 -4.19 11.82
CA PRO A 138 7.61 -4.34 12.89
C PRO A 138 6.18 -3.94 12.50
N LYS A 139 6.04 -2.90 11.66
CA LYS A 139 4.73 -2.45 11.16
C LYS A 139 4.06 -3.52 10.29
N ILE A 140 4.84 -4.21 9.46
CA ILE A 140 4.31 -5.28 8.61
C ILE A 140 4.02 -6.53 9.44
N ARG A 141 4.85 -6.86 10.44
CA ARG A 141 4.56 -7.95 11.37
C ARG A 141 3.21 -7.73 12.07
N LYS A 142 2.96 -6.53 12.61
CA LYS A 142 1.65 -6.19 13.19
C LYS A 142 0.50 -6.37 12.17
N LYS A 143 0.73 -6.01 10.90
CA LYS A 143 -0.26 -6.21 9.83
C LYS A 143 -0.48 -7.69 9.53
N VAL A 144 0.58 -8.49 9.45
CA VAL A 144 0.50 -9.96 9.27
C VAL A 144 -0.28 -10.60 10.41
N ASN A 145 0.02 -10.25 11.67
CA ASN A 145 -0.70 -10.78 12.83
C ASN A 145 -2.21 -10.49 12.75
N LYS A 146 -2.59 -9.27 12.39
CA LYS A 146 -4.00 -8.91 12.20
C LYS A 146 -4.66 -9.69 11.05
N ILE A 147 -3.96 -9.90 9.94
CA ILE A 147 -4.48 -10.72 8.84
C ILE A 147 -4.57 -12.19 9.27
N SER A 148 -3.64 -12.65 10.11
CA SER A 148 -3.67 -14.01 10.68
C SER A 148 -4.91 -14.27 11.54
N GLU A 149 -5.43 -13.27 12.24
CA GLU A 149 -6.70 -13.38 12.96
C GLU A 149 -7.87 -13.60 11.99
N TRP A 150 -7.90 -12.88 10.87
CA TRP A 150 -8.93 -13.06 9.83
C TRP A 150 -8.81 -14.39 9.09
N ALA A 151 -7.62 -14.98 9.03
CA ALA A 151 -7.42 -16.29 8.43
C ALA A 151 -8.10 -17.44 9.21
N ASN A 152 -8.53 -17.21 10.45
CA ASN A 152 -9.25 -18.21 11.25
C ASN A 152 -10.64 -18.55 10.68
N THR A 153 -11.21 -17.68 9.85
CA THR A 153 -12.50 -17.92 9.17
C THR A 153 -12.34 -18.53 7.78
N CYS A 154 -11.09 -18.71 7.31
CA CYS A 154 -10.79 -19.25 6.00
C CYS A 154 -10.49 -20.76 6.11
N TYR A 155 -11.13 -21.56 5.27
CA TYR A 155 -10.92 -23.00 5.22
C TYR A 155 -10.17 -23.39 3.94
N ALA A 156 -8.93 -23.88 4.08
CA ALA A 156 -8.06 -24.26 2.97
C ALA A 156 -8.25 -25.74 2.61
N ILE A 157 -8.56 -26.02 1.34
CA ILE A 157 -8.71 -27.36 0.77
C ILE A 157 -7.58 -27.56 -0.24
N PRO A 158 -6.62 -28.46 -0.01
CA PRO A 158 -5.52 -28.69 -0.93
C PRO A 158 -6.00 -29.37 -2.22
N SER A 159 -5.52 -28.88 -3.35
CA SER A 159 -5.72 -29.50 -4.67
C SER A 159 -4.44 -30.18 -5.20
N GLY A 160 -3.31 -29.95 -4.54
CA GLY A 160 -1.98 -30.50 -4.89
C GLY A 160 -1.00 -29.45 -5.42
N LYS A 161 0.29 -29.77 -5.31
CA LYS A 161 1.40 -28.90 -5.79
C LYS A 161 1.37 -27.46 -5.25
N GLY A 162 0.90 -27.25 -4.01
CA GLY A 162 0.84 -25.91 -3.40
C GLY A 162 -0.34 -25.06 -3.88
N ILE A 163 -1.31 -25.66 -4.59
CA ILE A 163 -2.55 -25.02 -5.02
C ILE A 163 -3.68 -25.40 -4.07
N PHE A 164 -4.47 -24.43 -3.67
CA PHE A 164 -5.58 -24.58 -2.74
C PHE A 164 -6.83 -23.89 -3.23
N GLN A 165 -7.98 -24.50 -2.95
CA GLN A 165 -9.26 -23.80 -2.89
C GLN A 165 -9.50 -23.36 -1.45
N VAL A 166 -9.77 -22.07 -1.25
CA VAL A 166 -10.01 -21.51 0.08
C VAL A 166 -11.44 -21.00 0.16
N GLN A 167 -12.21 -21.56 1.08
CA GLN A 167 -13.55 -21.10 1.41
C GLN A 167 -13.44 -19.96 2.44
N ASP A 168 -14.02 -18.80 2.11
CA ASP A 168 -14.19 -17.66 3.02
C ASP A 168 -15.67 -17.25 2.99
N ARG A 169 -16.45 -17.69 3.97
CA ARG A 169 -17.91 -17.52 4.03
C ARG A 169 -18.57 -18.04 2.74
N ASP A 170 -19.26 -17.17 1.99
CA ASP A 170 -19.99 -17.51 0.76
C ASP A 170 -19.12 -17.44 -0.51
N HIS A 171 -17.82 -17.25 -0.36
CA HIS A 171 -16.89 -17.09 -1.48
C HIS A 171 -15.77 -18.12 -1.44
N SER A 172 -15.37 -18.59 -2.61
CA SER A 172 -14.20 -19.45 -2.78
C SER A 172 -13.13 -18.69 -3.57
N TYR A 173 -11.85 -18.93 -3.21
CA TYR A 173 -10.70 -18.32 -3.85
C TYR A 173 -9.64 -19.38 -4.13
N ILE A 174 -8.98 -19.30 -5.28
CA ILE A 174 -7.80 -20.12 -5.58
C ILE A 174 -6.57 -19.40 -5.03
N VAL A 175 -5.71 -20.15 -4.34
CA VAL A 175 -4.41 -19.70 -3.83
C VAL A 175 -3.32 -20.60 -4.40
N ASP A 176 -2.29 -20.00 -4.95
CA ASP A 176 -1.06 -20.65 -5.38
C ASP A 176 0.09 -20.14 -4.50
N ILE A 177 0.60 -21.02 -3.63
CA ILE A 177 1.70 -20.68 -2.71
C ILE A 177 3.01 -20.49 -3.48
N GLY A 178 3.26 -21.30 -4.50
CA GLY A 178 4.48 -21.25 -5.29
C GLY A 178 4.64 -19.94 -6.05
N LEU A 179 3.55 -19.49 -6.67
CA LEU A 179 3.50 -18.21 -7.38
C LEU A 179 3.26 -17.01 -6.45
N LYS A 180 3.01 -17.25 -5.16
CA LYS A 180 2.61 -16.22 -4.17
C LYS A 180 1.41 -15.40 -4.62
N LYS A 181 0.37 -16.08 -5.14
CA LYS A 181 -0.82 -15.48 -5.72
C LYS A 181 -2.10 -15.95 -5.03
N CYS A 182 -3.09 -15.07 -5.01
CA CYS A 182 -4.44 -15.38 -4.58
C CYS A 182 -5.45 -14.66 -5.50
N GLU A 183 -6.54 -15.32 -5.88
CA GLU A 183 -7.59 -14.69 -6.70
C GLU A 183 -8.19 -13.43 -6.07
N CYS A 184 -8.14 -13.27 -4.74
CA CYS A 184 -8.51 -12.00 -4.10
C CYS A 184 -7.55 -10.85 -4.43
N ARG A 185 -6.41 -11.13 -5.07
CA ARG A 185 -5.38 -10.23 -5.56
C ARG A 185 -4.64 -9.39 -4.50
N ARG A 186 -5.00 -9.52 -3.22
CA ARG A 186 -4.36 -8.74 -2.15
C ARG A 186 -2.91 -9.11 -1.90
N TRP A 187 -2.58 -10.42 -1.99
CA TRP A 187 -1.20 -10.88 -1.84
C TRP A 187 -0.30 -10.36 -2.97
N ASP A 188 -0.77 -10.53 -4.20
CA ASP A 188 -0.06 -10.04 -5.39
C ASP A 188 0.19 -8.54 -5.34
N LEU A 189 -0.84 -7.78 -4.96
CA LEU A 189 -0.83 -6.32 -4.94
C LEU A 189 0.07 -5.76 -3.84
N THR A 190 0.06 -6.39 -2.65
CA THR A 190 0.78 -5.86 -1.48
C THR A 190 2.09 -6.55 -1.18
N GLY A 191 2.32 -7.76 -1.73
CA GLY A 191 3.44 -8.61 -1.32
C GLY A 191 3.30 -9.18 0.09
N ILE A 192 2.13 -9.02 0.74
CA ILE A 192 1.84 -9.53 2.08
C ILE A 192 0.76 -10.59 1.94
N PRO A 193 0.96 -11.83 2.45
CA PRO A 193 -0.05 -12.88 2.38
C PRO A 193 -1.41 -12.40 2.91
N CYS A 194 -2.46 -12.60 2.14
CA CYS A 194 -3.84 -12.33 2.56
C CYS A 194 -4.34 -13.44 3.52
N SER A 195 -5.52 -13.27 4.10
CA SER A 195 -6.14 -14.27 4.98
C SER A 195 -6.25 -15.65 4.33
N HIS A 196 -6.63 -15.72 3.06
CA HIS A 196 -6.71 -16.96 2.30
C HIS A 196 -5.34 -17.64 2.18
N ALA A 197 -4.31 -16.87 1.80
CA ALA A 197 -2.94 -17.38 1.70
C ALA A 197 -2.41 -17.85 3.06
N ILE A 198 -2.67 -17.10 4.14
CA ILE A 198 -2.24 -17.51 5.50
C ILE A 198 -2.91 -18.82 5.94
N SER A 199 -4.18 -19.04 5.60
CA SER A 199 -4.84 -20.32 5.87
C SER A 199 -4.12 -21.48 5.18
N CYS A 200 -3.72 -21.32 3.91
CA CYS A 200 -2.94 -22.32 3.17
C CYS A 200 -1.54 -22.52 3.76
N LEU A 201 -0.84 -21.43 4.12
CA LEU A 201 0.50 -21.50 4.71
C LEU A 201 0.49 -22.23 6.05
N ARG A 202 -0.56 -22.05 6.86
CA ARG A 202 -0.76 -22.82 8.10
C ARG A 202 -0.96 -24.30 7.83
N HIS A 203 -1.74 -24.65 6.80
CA HIS A 203 -1.94 -26.04 6.39
C HIS A 203 -0.61 -26.70 6.04
N GLU A 204 0.24 -26.02 5.28
CA GLU A 204 1.59 -26.51 4.89
C GLU A 204 2.66 -26.30 5.98
N ARG A 205 2.34 -25.71 7.14
CA ARG A 205 3.27 -25.38 8.21
C ARG A 205 4.41 -24.46 7.78
N ILE A 206 4.14 -23.59 6.81
CA ILE A 206 5.09 -22.60 6.29
C ILE A 206 4.98 -21.32 7.13
N PRO A 207 6.09 -20.78 7.67
CA PRO A 207 6.07 -19.52 8.39
C PRO A 207 5.59 -18.37 7.49
N THR A 208 4.53 -17.66 7.90
CA THR A 208 3.93 -16.58 7.09
C THR A 208 4.93 -15.47 6.75
N GLU A 209 5.85 -15.16 7.67
CA GLU A 209 6.86 -14.11 7.47
C GLU A 209 7.81 -14.42 6.30
N SER A 210 8.10 -15.70 6.03
CA SER A 210 8.96 -16.12 4.90
C SER A 210 8.31 -15.88 3.54
N MET A 211 7.00 -15.71 3.51
CA MET A 211 6.22 -15.48 2.30
C MET A 211 5.88 -14.00 2.06
N VAL A 212 6.28 -13.11 2.98
CA VAL A 212 6.21 -11.66 2.79
C VAL A 212 7.28 -11.23 1.77
N ASN A 213 6.94 -10.26 0.91
CA ASN A 213 7.87 -9.77 -0.11
C ASN A 213 9.10 -9.10 0.53
N ASP A 214 10.26 -9.32 -0.08
CA ASP A 214 11.55 -8.82 0.39
C ASP A 214 11.61 -7.28 0.56
N CYS A 215 10.80 -6.52 -0.18
CA CYS A 215 10.73 -5.07 -0.01
C CYS A 215 10.40 -4.61 1.43
N TYR A 216 9.86 -5.50 2.26
CA TYR A 216 9.56 -5.26 3.68
C TYR A 216 10.59 -5.86 4.63
N SER A 217 11.67 -6.41 4.12
CA SER A 217 12.72 -7.04 4.93
C SER A 217 13.55 -6.01 5.70
N SER A 218 14.11 -6.49 6.81
CA SER A 218 15.12 -5.77 7.58
C SER A 218 16.32 -5.35 6.71
N ALA A 219 16.77 -6.24 5.82
CA ALA A 219 17.88 -5.96 4.91
C ALA A 219 17.58 -4.78 3.97
N ARG A 220 16.38 -4.74 3.38
CA ARG A 220 15.97 -3.61 2.51
C ARG A 220 15.85 -2.30 3.27
N PHE A 221 15.40 -2.35 4.51
CA PHE A 221 15.38 -1.16 5.35
C PHE A 221 16.79 -0.60 5.58
N LEU A 222 17.76 -1.45 5.90
CA LEU A 222 19.16 -1.04 6.09
C LEU A 222 19.77 -0.48 4.81
N VAL A 223 19.45 -1.05 3.64
CA VAL A 223 19.87 -0.48 2.34
C VAL A 223 19.34 0.95 2.15
N ALA A 224 18.10 1.21 2.60
CA ALA A 224 17.47 2.53 2.45
C ALA A 224 18.00 3.58 3.44
N TYR A 225 18.31 3.19 4.68
CA TYR A 225 18.70 4.12 5.75
C TYR A 225 20.17 4.04 6.18
N GLY A 226 20.91 3.03 5.71
CA GLY A 226 22.33 2.85 6.02
C GLY A 226 23.26 3.92 5.41
N PRO A 227 23.03 4.38 4.16
CA PRO A 227 23.85 5.46 3.58
C PRO A 227 23.77 6.73 4.42
N LYS A 228 24.93 7.25 4.84
CA LYS A 228 25.02 8.43 5.71
C LYS A 228 25.00 9.70 4.89
N ILE A 229 24.19 10.65 5.30
CA ILE A 229 24.26 12.02 4.80
C ILE A 229 25.42 12.70 5.53
N MET A 230 26.46 13.08 4.79
CA MET A 230 27.66 13.69 5.38
C MET A 230 27.39 15.11 5.90
N PRO A 231 27.87 15.44 7.11
CA PRO A 231 27.85 16.80 7.58
C PRO A 231 28.74 17.67 6.70
N CYS A 232 28.40 18.95 6.54
CA CYS A 232 29.25 19.93 5.91
C CYS A 232 29.87 20.82 7.00
N SER A 233 31.16 21.04 6.93
CA SER A 233 31.86 22.07 7.72
C SER A 233 31.59 23.47 7.15
N ASP A 234 31.63 24.47 8.00
CA ASP A 234 31.56 25.87 7.56
C ASP A 234 32.72 26.18 6.62
N LYS A 235 32.48 26.92 5.53
CA LYS A 235 33.50 27.26 4.55
C LYS A 235 34.48 28.34 5.05
N THR A 236 34.35 28.76 6.30
CA THR A 236 35.20 29.81 6.95
C THR A 236 36.30 29.23 7.82
N THR A 237 36.55 27.92 7.77
CA THR A 237 37.74 27.30 8.39
C THR A 237 38.70 26.76 7.37
#